data_8f1291bed03a5e2cc371f7a12066768f
#
_entry.id   8f1291bed03a5e2cc371f7a12066768f
#
_cell.length_a   1.000
_cell.length_b   1.000
_cell.length_c   1.000
_cell.angle_alpha   90.00
_cell.angle_beta   90.00
_cell.angle_gamma   90.00
#
_symmetry.space_group_name_H-M   'P 1'
#
loop_
_entity.id
_entity.type
_entity.pdbx_description
1 polymer ?
#
loop_
_entity_poly.entity_id
_entity_poly.type
_entity_poly.pdbx_seq_one_letter_code
_entity_poly.pdbx_strand_id
1 'polypeptide(L)'
;ERYREFLSRLHDPIIEKLKKGAKGLDYGCGPGPALALMFKEENFSMDIYDPFFFPDKSCFSEQYDFITCTEVAEHFFQPLKEFKKIDQILVKGGWFGLMTSIYDDSICFEDWYYRKDPTHVVFYSFETIKALAALMSWSYERRENNVVLFQK
;
A
#
# COMPACT_ATOMS: atom_id res chain seq x y z
N GLU A 1 -18.01 9.68 3.91
CA GLU A 1 -17.50 10.71 2.98
C GLU A 1 -16.04 11.07 3.28
N ARG A 2 -15.70 11.55 4.46
CA ARG A 2 -14.30 11.89 4.86
C ARG A 2 -13.29 10.74 4.71
N TYR A 3 -13.71 9.50 4.95
CA TYR A 3 -12.82 8.34 4.81
C TYR A 3 -12.50 8.03 3.34
N ARG A 4 -13.47 8.17 2.45
CA ARG A 4 -13.23 8.03 1.00
C ARG A 4 -12.32 9.16 0.47
N GLU A 5 -12.48 10.38 0.94
CA GLU A 5 -11.59 11.49 0.64
C GLU A 5 -10.14 11.23 1.10
N PHE A 6 -9.97 10.60 2.27
CA PHE A 6 -8.65 10.14 2.71
C PHE A 6 -8.07 9.07 1.78
N LEU A 7 -8.87 8.08 1.39
CA LEU A 7 -8.44 6.99 0.50
C LEU A 7 -8.18 7.46 -0.93
N SER A 8 -8.83 8.54 -1.40
CA SER A 8 -8.60 9.09 -2.74
C SER A 8 -7.17 9.58 -2.94
N ARG A 9 -6.45 9.88 -1.86
CA ARG A 9 -5.02 10.24 -1.90
C ARG A 9 -4.15 9.17 -2.57
N LEU A 10 -4.48 7.89 -2.38
CA LEU A 10 -3.82 6.77 -3.04
C LEU A 10 -4.58 6.31 -4.28
N HIS A 11 -5.92 6.23 -4.20
CA HIS A 11 -6.79 5.76 -5.26
C HIS A 11 -6.61 6.54 -6.57
N ASP A 12 -6.70 7.87 -6.51
CA ASP A 12 -6.68 8.71 -7.70
C ASP A 12 -5.33 8.65 -8.46
N PRO A 13 -4.18 8.81 -7.79
CA PRO A 13 -2.91 8.74 -8.51
C PRO A 13 -2.55 7.34 -9.03
N ILE A 14 -3.01 6.25 -8.40
CA ILE A 14 -2.73 4.91 -8.91
C ILE A 14 -3.62 4.58 -10.12
N ILE A 15 -4.88 5.01 -10.13
CA ILE A 15 -5.78 4.80 -11.29
C ILE A 15 -5.21 5.38 -12.57
N GLU A 16 -4.53 6.53 -12.52
CA GLU A 16 -3.86 7.13 -13.68
C GLU A 16 -2.84 6.19 -14.35
N LYS A 17 -2.33 5.21 -13.61
CA LYS A 17 -1.33 4.24 -14.06
C LYS A 17 -1.93 2.95 -14.59
N LEU A 18 -3.21 2.69 -14.30
CA LEU A 18 -3.84 1.40 -14.55
C LEU A 18 -4.47 1.32 -15.94
N LYS A 19 -4.40 0.13 -16.52
CA LYS A 19 -5.17 -0.20 -17.72
C LYS A 19 -6.60 -0.55 -17.32
N LYS A 20 -7.54 -0.27 -18.19
CA LYS A 20 -8.96 -0.64 -18.01
C LYS A 20 -9.08 -2.15 -17.73
N GLY A 21 -9.82 -2.50 -16.69
CA GLY A 21 -10.06 -3.89 -16.28
C GLY A 21 -8.89 -4.56 -15.55
N ALA A 22 -7.89 -3.79 -15.11
CA ALA A 22 -6.79 -4.32 -14.29
C ALA A 22 -7.33 -5.02 -13.04
N LYS A 23 -6.65 -6.08 -12.61
CA LYS A 23 -6.94 -6.84 -11.39
C LYS A 23 -6.06 -6.34 -10.24
N GLY A 24 -6.69 -5.96 -9.14
CA GLY A 24 -6.02 -5.44 -7.95
C GLY A 24 -6.22 -6.27 -6.70
N LEU A 25 -5.33 -6.06 -5.72
CA LEU A 25 -5.46 -6.55 -4.35
C LEU A 25 -5.33 -5.39 -3.37
N ASP A 26 -6.29 -5.28 -2.44
CA ASP A 26 -6.17 -4.39 -1.29
C ASP A 26 -5.55 -5.17 -0.12
N TYR A 27 -4.25 -4.92 0.13
CA TYR A 27 -3.43 -5.63 1.11
C TYR A 27 -3.48 -4.94 2.46
N GLY A 28 -4.21 -5.52 3.41
CA GLY A 28 -4.53 -4.92 4.70
C GLY A 28 -5.77 -4.04 4.61
N CYS A 29 -6.85 -4.59 4.02
CA CYS A 29 -8.07 -3.84 3.72
C CYS A 29 -8.90 -3.45 4.96
N GLY A 30 -8.53 -3.94 6.16
CA GLY A 30 -9.27 -3.71 7.40
C GLY A 30 -10.68 -4.30 7.40
N PRO A 31 -11.52 -3.94 8.39
CA PRO A 31 -12.86 -4.51 8.55
C PRO A 31 -13.86 -4.00 7.50
N GLY A 32 -13.57 -2.84 6.86
CA GLY A 32 -14.45 -2.23 5.88
C GLY A 32 -13.67 -1.86 4.62
N PRO A 33 -13.62 -2.73 3.59
CA PRO A 33 -12.74 -2.60 2.42
C PRO A 33 -13.21 -1.48 1.47
N ALA A 34 -13.25 -0.24 1.96
CA ALA A 34 -13.76 0.92 1.23
C ALA A 34 -12.92 1.24 -0.01
N LEU A 35 -11.59 1.07 0.07
CA LEU A 35 -10.69 1.30 -1.06
C LEU A 35 -10.99 0.31 -2.19
N ALA A 36 -11.12 -0.97 -1.87
CA ALA A 36 -11.50 -1.99 -2.86
C ALA A 36 -12.87 -1.70 -3.49
N LEU A 37 -13.83 -1.18 -2.72
CA LEU A 37 -15.14 -0.76 -3.26
C LEU A 37 -15.01 0.42 -4.23
N MET A 38 -14.16 1.41 -3.93
CA MET A 38 -13.90 2.55 -4.82
C MET A 38 -13.37 2.06 -6.18
N PHE A 39 -12.41 1.14 -6.20
CA PHE A 39 -11.92 0.55 -7.45
C PHE A 39 -12.99 -0.25 -8.20
N LYS A 40 -13.83 -1.02 -7.48
CA LYS A 40 -14.95 -1.76 -8.10
C LYS A 40 -15.98 -0.86 -8.76
N GLU A 41 -16.25 0.30 -8.17
CA GLU A 41 -17.14 1.31 -8.76
C GLU A 41 -16.63 1.83 -10.10
N GLU A 42 -15.30 1.79 -10.31
CA GLU A 42 -14.64 2.14 -11.58
C GLU A 42 -14.34 0.94 -12.48
N ASN A 43 -15.00 -0.20 -12.21
CA ASN A 43 -14.91 -1.44 -12.99
C ASN A 43 -13.55 -2.14 -12.94
N PHE A 44 -12.76 -1.96 -11.90
CA PHE A 44 -11.61 -2.81 -11.62
C PHE A 44 -12.02 -4.08 -10.88
N SER A 45 -11.33 -5.19 -11.16
CA SER A 45 -11.47 -6.42 -10.37
C SER A 45 -10.62 -6.31 -9.10
N MET A 46 -11.22 -6.50 -7.92
CA MET A 46 -10.52 -6.36 -6.64
C MET A 46 -10.71 -7.57 -5.76
N ASP A 47 -9.57 -8.16 -5.36
CA ASP A 47 -9.48 -9.04 -4.22
C ASP A 47 -9.10 -8.24 -2.97
N ILE A 48 -9.34 -8.81 -1.81
CA ILE A 48 -9.02 -8.19 -0.51
C ILE A 48 -8.31 -9.20 0.38
N TYR A 49 -7.37 -8.70 1.19
CA TYR A 49 -6.71 -9.49 2.21
C TYR A 49 -6.51 -8.67 3.47
N ASP A 50 -6.81 -9.26 4.60
CA ASP A 50 -6.45 -8.73 5.91
C ASP A 50 -6.27 -9.91 6.88
N PRO A 51 -5.17 -10.00 7.65
CA PRO A 51 -4.90 -11.15 8.51
C PRO A 51 -5.93 -11.36 9.62
N PHE A 52 -6.69 -10.32 9.98
CA PHE A 52 -7.68 -10.36 11.07
C PHE A 52 -9.11 -10.42 10.56
N PHE A 53 -9.43 -9.71 9.46
CA PHE A 53 -10.80 -9.53 8.98
C PHE A 53 -11.12 -10.36 7.74
N PHE A 54 -10.14 -10.58 6.87
CA PHE A 54 -10.26 -11.33 5.61
C PHE A 54 -9.04 -12.22 5.39
N PRO A 55 -8.84 -13.27 6.23
CA PRO A 55 -7.60 -14.03 6.32
C PRO A 55 -7.41 -15.07 5.20
N ASP A 56 -8.23 -15.02 4.13
CA ASP A 56 -8.11 -15.94 3.01
C ASP A 56 -6.80 -15.70 2.25
N LYS A 57 -5.93 -16.72 2.30
CA LYS A 57 -4.61 -16.70 1.67
C LYS A 57 -4.62 -17.17 0.22
N SER A 58 -5.78 -17.51 -0.35
CA SER A 58 -5.89 -17.88 -1.76
C SER A 58 -5.42 -16.77 -2.69
N CYS A 59 -5.55 -15.49 -2.26
CA CYS A 59 -5.03 -14.33 -2.96
C CYS A 59 -3.52 -14.40 -3.25
N PHE A 60 -2.74 -15.13 -2.44
CA PHE A 60 -1.29 -15.30 -2.66
C PHE A 60 -0.93 -16.32 -3.74
N SER A 61 -1.92 -17.03 -4.29
CA SER A 61 -1.77 -17.90 -5.46
C SER A 61 -2.15 -17.22 -6.77
N GLU A 62 -2.61 -15.98 -6.69
CA GLU A 62 -3.02 -15.16 -7.82
C GLU A 62 -1.92 -14.17 -8.23
N GLN A 63 -2.09 -13.52 -9.39
CA GLN A 63 -1.24 -12.44 -9.86
C GLN A 63 -2.08 -11.17 -10.04
N TYR A 64 -1.50 -10.01 -9.70
CA TYR A 64 -2.20 -8.74 -9.71
C TYR A 64 -1.47 -7.70 -10.57
N ASP A 65 -2.24 -6.93 -11.33
CA ASP A 65 -1.73 -5.78 -12.09
C ASP A 65 -1.37 -4.62 -11.16
N PHE A 66 -2.08 -4.53 -10.01
CA PHE A 66 -1.75 -3.58 -8.97
C PHE A 66 -2.10 -4.08 -7.57
N ILE A 67 -1.41 -3.53 -6.57
CA ILE A 67 -1.65 -3.83 -5.16
C ILE A 67 -1.67 -2.50 -4.40
N THR A 68 -2.61 -2.33 -3.48
CA THR A 68 -2.66 -1.21 -2.55
C THR A 68 -2.36 -1.65 -1.13
N CYS A 69 -1.68 -0.79 -0.37
CA CYS A 69 -1.36 -0.99 1.04
C CYS A 69 -1.45 0.37 1.75
N THR A 70 -2.55 0.58 2.48
CA THR A 70 -2.92 1.88 3.05
C THR A 70 -2.99 1.80 4.57
N GLU A 71 -2.11 2.51 5.29
CA GLU A 71 -2.01 2.50 6.75
C GLU A 71 -1.89 1.06 7.30
N VAL A 72 -0.95 0.29 6.74
CA VAL A 72 -0.73 -1.12 7.07
C VAL A 72 0.76 -1.43 7.22
N ALA A 73 1.62 -0.82 6.41
CA ALA A 73 3.05 -1.16 6.38
C ALA A 73 3.74 -0.86 7.72
N GLU A 74 3.27 0.13 8.48
CA GLU A 74 3.72 0.47 9.83
C GLU A 74 3.46 -0.63 10.87
N HIS A 75 2.58 -1.57 10.56
CA HIS A 75 2.26 -2.74 11.40
C HIS A 75 3.07 -3.99 11.04
N PHE A 76 3.94 -3.94 10.05
CA PHE A 76 4.74 -5.08 9.62
C PHE A 76 5.86 -5.41 10.60
N PHE A 77 5.76 -6.51 11.34
CA PHE A 77 6.85 -7.00 12.19
C PHE A 77 8.08 -7.48 11.40
N GLN A 78 7.88 -7.89 10.15
CA GLN A 78 8.92 -8.33 9.22
C GLN A 78 8.72 -7.68 7.85
N PRO A 79 9.00 -6.36 7.72
CA PRO A 79 8.66 -5.60 6.52
C PRO A 79 9.18 -6.21 5.22
N LEU A 80 10.46 -6.59 5.22
CA LEU A 80 11.08 -7.19 4.03
C LEU A 80 10.38 -8.46 3.57
N LYS A 81 9.88 -9.28 4.49
CA LYS A 81 9.12 -10.49 4.17
C LYS A 81 7.78 -10.16 3.54
N GLU A 82 7.11 -9.13 4.05
CA GLU A 82 5.82 -8.69 3.50
C GLU A 82 5.99 -8.06 2.11
N PHE A 83 6.98 -7.20 1.91
CA PHE A 83 7.27 -6.64 0.58
C PHE A 83 7.70 -7.71 -0.44
N LYS A 84 8.44 -8.73 -0.02
CA LYS A 84 8.75 -9.89 -0.90
C LYS A 84 7.51 -10.69 -1.30
N LYS A 85 6.54 -10.86 -0.41
CA LYS A 85 5.24 -11.46 -0.77
C LYS A 85 4.51 -10.63 -1.81
N ILE A 86 4.44 -9.31 -1.60
CA ILE A 86 3.84 -8.37 -2.54
C ILE A 86 4.53 -8.48 -3.91
N ASP A 87 5.87 -8.50 -3.93
CA ASP A 87 6.63 -8.68 -5.17
C ASP A 87 6.27 -9.99 -5.90
N GLN A 88 6.15 -11.10 -5.17
CA GLN A 88 5.85 -12.40 -5.77
C GLN A 88 4.51 -12.45 -6.49
N ILE A 89 3.50 -11.72 -6.00
CA ILE A 89 2.14 -11.71 -6.55
C ILE A 89 1.85 -10.51 -7.46
N LEU A 90 2.78 -9.54 -7.55
CA LEU A 90 2.68 -8.41 -8.47
C LEU A 90 3.29 -8.80 -9.82
N VAL A 91 2.55 -8.59 -10.92
CA VAL A 91 3.05 -8.85 -12.27
C VAL A 91 4.20 -7.91 -12.64
N LYS A 92 5.05 -8.32 -13.58
CA LYS A 92 6.07 -7.43 -14.14
C LYS A 92 5.40 -6.23 -14.83
N GLY A 93 5.87 -5.03 -14.51
CA GLY A 93 5.25 -3.77 -14.92
C GLY A 93 4.02 -3.37 -14.10
N GLY A 94 3.65 -4.17 -13.12
CA GLY A 94 2.54 -3.87 -12.19
C GLY A 94 2.88 -2.75 -11.21
N TRP A 95 1.83 -2.18 -10.60
CA TRP A 95 1.95 -1.06 -9.68
C TRP A 95 1.66 -1.44 -8.24
N PHE A 96 2.50 -0.98 -7.34
CA PHE A 96 2.26 -1.08 -5.89
C PHE A 96 2.09 0.31 -5.30
N GLY A 97 0.91 0.60 -4.78
CA GLY A 97 0.59 1.84 -4.09
C GLY A 97 0.71 1.68 -2.58
N LEU A 98 1.64 2.42 -1.99
CA LEU A 98 1.85 2.49 -0.55
C LEU A 98 1.40 3.85 -0.02
N MET A 99 0.57 3.86 1.01
CA MET A 99 0.27 5.04 1.81
C MET A 99 0.54 4.72 3.28
N THR A 100 1.50 5.42 3.86
CA THR A 100 1.89 5.33 5.28
C THR A 100 2.58 6.64 5.66
N SER A 101 2.48 7.06 6.91
CA SER A 101 3.10 8.33 7.31
C SER A 101 4.62 8.26 7.21
N ILE A 102 5.19 9.11 6.37
CA ILE A 102 6.63 9.15 6.09
C ILE A 102 7.31 10.12 7.05
N TYR A 103 8.29 9.62 7.79
CA TYR A 103 9.13 10.42 8.67
C TYR A 103 10.13 11.27 7.86
N ASP A 104 10.28 12.51 8.25
CA ASP A 104 11.33 13.41 7.75
C ASP A 104 11.91 14.26 8.89
N ASP A 105 13.00 14.97 8.61
CA ASP A 105 13.76 15.74 9.60
C ASP A 105 12.99 16.95 10.18
N SER A 106 11.85 17.32 9.62
CA SER A 106 10.96 18.36 10.17
C SER A 106 10.12 17.86 11.34
N ILE A 107 10.06 16.54 11.54
CA ILE A 107 9.24 15.87 12.55
C ILE A 107 10.10 15.59 13.78
N CYS A 108 9.71 16.12 14.95
CA CYS A 108 10.27 15.65 16.21
C CYS A 108 9.73 14.25 16.51
N PHE A 109 10.58 13.24 16.44
CA PHE A 109 10.16 11.84 16.56
C PHE A 109 9.48 11.55 17.91
N GLU A 110 9.97 12.13 19.02
CA GLU A 110 9.39 11.94 20.35
C GLU A 110 7.94 12.45 20.43
N ASP A 111 7.62 13.52 19.72
CA ASP A 111 6.31 14.15 19.75
C ASP A 111 5.37 13.67 18.63
N TRP A 112 5.90 12.93 17.68
CA TRP A 112 5.15 12.48 16.52
C TRP A 112 3.98 11.57 16.93
N TYR A 113 2.75 12.00 16.62
CA TYR A 113 1.53 11.27 17.00
C TYR A 113 1.51 9.83 16.47
N TYR A 114 2.08 9.62 15.28
CA TYR A 114 2.08 8.34 14.58
C TYR A 114 2.87 7.25 15.35
N ARG A 115 3.96 7.62 16.00
CA ARG A 115 4.74 6.70 16.83
C ARG A 115 4.08 6.36 18.16
N LYS A 116 3.05 7.14 18.57
CA LYS A 116 2.35 6.93 19.85
C LYS A 116 1.32 5.79 19.78
N ASP A 117 0.99 5.33 18.57
CA ASP A 117 0.18 4.14 18.39
C ASP A 117 1.02 2.89 18.71
N PRO A 118 0.63 2.07 19.72
CA PRO A 118 1.41 0.90 20.12
C PRO A 118 1.42 -0.22 19.08
N THR A 119 0.59 -0.15 18.06
CA THR A 119 0.55 -1.11 16.97
C THR A 119 1.48 -0.74 15.81
N HIS A 120 2.01 0.49 15.79
CA HIS A 120 3.01 0.94 14.84
C HIS A 120 4.40 0.50 15.28
N VAL A 121 4.95 -0.48 14.63
CA VAL A 121 6.24 -1.12 14.99
C VAL A 121 7.37 -0.78 14.03
N VAL A 122 7.04 -0.18 12.87
CA VAL A 122 7.98 0.23 11.83
C VAL A 122 7.62 1.61 11.32
N PHE A 123 8.66 2.42 11.05
CA PHE A 123 8.51 3.77 10.50
C PHE A 123 9.35 3.91 9.24
N TYR A 124 8.81 4.57 8.23
CA TYR A 124 9.42 4.72 6.93
C TYR A 124 9.86 6.17 6.73
N SER A 125 11.09 6.37 6.31
CA SER A 125 11.61 7.63 5.78
C SER A 125 11.76 7.52 4.26
N PHE A 126 12.05 8.64 3.59
CA PHE A 126 12.35 8.59 2.15
C PHE A 126 13.59 7.76 1.83
N GLU A 127 14.58 7.74 2.71
CA GLU A 127 15.75 6.88 2.54
C GLU A 127 15.36 5.40 2.63
N THR A 128 14.43 5.06 3.52
CA THR A 128 13.89 3.69 3.61
C THR A 128 13.11 3.32 2.34
N ILE A 129 12.29 4.22 1.81
CA ILE A 129 11.55 4.02 0.55
C ILE A 129 12.51 3.79 -0.62
N LYS A 130 13.56 4.61 -0.73
CA LYS A 130 14.60 4.47 -1.74
C LYS A 130 15.35 3.15 -1.63
N ALA A 131 15.73 2.76 -0.41
CA ALA A 131 16.39 1.48 -0.15
C ALA A 131 15.48 0.28 -0.51
N LEU A 132 14.19 0.36 -0.17
CA LEU A 132 13.19 -0.65 -0.53
C LEU A 132 13.08 -0.80 -2.06
N ALA A 133 12.94 0.32 -2.78
CA ALA A 133 12.85 0.32 -4.23
C ALA A 133 14.08 -0.33 -4.87
N ALA A 134 15.28 0.02 -4.40
CA ALA A 134 16.55 -0.58 -4.87
C ALA A 134 16.60 -2.08 -4.59
N LEU A 135 16.21 -2.51 -3.40
CA LEU A 135 16.24 -3.91 -2.98
C LEU A 135 15.28 -4.78 -3.78
N MET A 136 14.11 -4.24 -4.14
CA MET A 136 13.08 -4.92 -4.93
C MET A 136 13.30 -4.77 -6.44
N SER A 137 14.27 -3.96 -6.87
CA SER A 137 14.46 -3.56 -8.28
C SER A 137 13.20 -2.88 -8.86
N TRP A 138 12.51 -2.12 -8.04
CA TRP A 138 11.35 -1.33 -8.43
C TRP A 138 11.75 0.11 -8.74
N SER A 139 11.12 0.72 -9.73
CA SER A 139 11.07 2.18 -9.83
C SER A 139 10.05 2.75 -8.86
N TYR A 140 10.13 4.03 -8.52
CA TYR A 140 9.16 4.65 -7.65
C TYR A 140 8.95 6.13 -7.98
N GLU A 141 7.78 6.62 -7.67
CA GLU A 141 7.44 8.04 -7.70
C GLU A 141 6.73 8.42 -6.39
N ARG A 142 7.18 9.54 -5.83
CA ARG A 142 6.56 10.14 -4.64
C ARG A 142 5.37 10.97 -5.08
N ARG A 143 4.31 10.86 -4.33
CA ARG A 143 3.12 11.71 -4.43
C ARG A 143 2.92 12.48 -3.13
N GLU A 144 2.06 13.47 -3.14
CA GLU A 144 1.64 14.17 -1.93
C GLU A 144 0.97 13.22 -0.93
N ASN A 145 0.75 13.70 0.29
CA ASN A 145 0.00 13.00 1.32
C ASN A 145 0.56 11.61 1.71
N ASN A 146 1.89 11.47 1.77
CA ASN A 146 2.55 10.23 2.18
C ASN A 146 2.29 9.02 1.27
N VAL A 147 2.03 9.27 0.01
CA VAL A 147 1.81 8.24 -1.00
C VAL A 147 3.07 8.01 -1.83
N VAL A 148 3.40 6.75 -2.05
CA VAL A 148 4.46 6.30 -2.95
C VAL A 148 3.88 5.26 -3.89
N LEU A 149 4.08 5.45 -5.19
CA LEU A 149 3.75 4.47 -6.21
C LEU A 149 5.05 3.80 -6.67
N PHE A 150 5.11 2.49 -6.54
CA PHE A 150 6.21 1.68 -7.06
C PHE A 150 5.77 0.95 -8.32
N GLN A 151 6.72 0.72 -9.24
CA GLN A 151 6.48 -0.12 -10.42
C GLN A 151 7.55 -1.22 -10.47
N LYS A 152 7.08 -2.46 -10.58
CA LYS A 152 7.92 -3.66 -10.70
C LYS A 152 8.50 -3.82 -12.10
#